data_c65d6af59901af6735cec0e7321fd0a2
#
_entry.id   c65d6af59901af6735cec0e7321fd0a2
#
_cell.length_a   1.000
_cell.length_b   1.000
_cell.length_c   1.000
_cell.angle_alpha   90.00
_cell.angle_beta   90.00
_cell.angle_gamma   90.00
#
_symmetry.space_group_name_H-M   'P 1'
#
loop_
_entity.id
_entity.type
_entity.pdbx_description
1 polymer ?
#
loop_
_entity_poly.entity_id
_entity_poly.type
_entity_poly.pdbx_seq_one_letter_code
_entity_poly.pdbx_strand_id
1 'polypeptide(L)'
;AHTALGYTKFQRFVQKEGKMMREEFRRSELLLGPQALERLAGAHAAVFGVGGVGGHAAEALARAGVGSLTLFDSDTVALSNINRQIAATHATLGQYKVDVMAARIRDINPQARVTCMPVFYTVEDAPKYRLSEYDCIVDAIDTVSAKIELIARAAQAGVPIVSAMGCGNRLDATKFVVT
;
A
#
# COMPACT_ATOMS: atom_id res chain seq x y z
N ALA A 1 -1.47 37.74 -15.37
CA ALA A 1 -1.62 38.43 -14.06
C ALA A 1 -2.63 37.75 -13.11
N HIS A 2 -3.46 36.77 -13.56
CA HIS A 2 -4.46 36.11 -12.70
C HIS A 2 -3.94 34.91 -11.89
N THR A 3 -2.80 34.34 -12.25
CA THR A 3 -2.22 33.15 -11.59
C THR A 3 -1.51 33.44 -10.26
N ALA A 4 -0.93 34.64 -10.10
CA ALA A 4 -0.20 35.00 -8.89
C ALA A 4 -1.09 35.35 -7.68
N LEU A 5 -2.29 35.89 -7.94
CA LEU A 5 -3.23 36.29 -6.87
C LEU A 5 -3.93 35.09 -6.21
N GLY A 6 -4.15 34.02 -6.97
CA GLY A 6 -4.70 32.75 -6.46
C GLY A 6 -3.73 32.02 -5.55
N TYR A 7 -2.44 32.05 -5.91
CA TYR A 7 -1.39 31.39 -5.16
C TYR A 7 -1.16 32.02 -3.77
N THR A 8 -1.19 33.35 -3.69
CA THR A 8 -1.03 34.09 -2.41
C THR A 8 -2.22 33.96 -1.48
N LYS A 9 -3.45 33.88 -2.01
CA LYS A 9 -4.65 33.64 -1.19
C LYS A 9 -4.64 32.22 -0.59
N PHE A 10 -4.21 31.25 -1.37
CA PHE A 10 -4.08 29.87 -0.93
C PHE A 10 -3.00 29.70 0.14
N GLN A 11 -1.82 30.32 -0.03
CA GLN A 11 -0.77 30.30 1.00
C GLN A 11 -1.21 30.96 2.32
N ARG A 12 -2.00 32.04 2.27
CA ARG A 12 -2.55 32.69 3.49
C ARG A 12 -3.61 31.82 4.17
N PHE A 13 -4.39 31.05 3.42
CA PHE A 13 -5.36 30.10 3.97
C PHE A 13 -4.65 28.97 4.72
N VAL A 14 -3.58 28.42 4.15
CA VAL A 14 -2.78 27.34 4.73
C VAL A 14 -2.04 27.78 6.02
N GLN A 15 -1.53 29.02 6.05
CA GLN A 15 -0.89 29.56 7.26
C GLN A 15 -1.88 29.83 8.42
N LYS A 16 -3.16 29.97 8.14
CA LYS A 16 -4.17 30.29 9.15
C LYS A 16 -4.63 29.08 9.97
N GLU A 17 -4.45 27.86 9.47
CA GLU A 17 -4.87 26.62 10.15
C GLU A 17 -3.75 25.90 10.93
N GLY A 18 -2.53 26.46 11.00
CA GLY A 18 -1.48 26.02 11.94
C GLY A 18 -0.89 24.62 11.68
N LYS A 19 -1.30 23.91 10.63
CA LYS A 19 -0.76 22.60 10.28
C LYS A 19 0.15 22.74 9.06
N MET A 20 1.45 22.55 9.25
CA MET A 20 2.44 22.62 8.17
C MET A 20 2.12 21.52 7.16
N MET A 21 1.69 21.93 5.94
CA MET A 21 1.48 21.03 4.81
C MET A 21 2.78 20.28 4.51
N ARG A 22 2.68 18.96 4.42
CA ARG A 22 3.79 18.13 3.99
C ARG A 22 3.97 18.33 2.47
N GLU A 23 5.11 18.90 2.07
CA GLU A 23 5.38 19.30 0.68
C GLU A 23 5.26 18.11 -0.28
N GLU A 24 5.65 16.91 0.17
CA GLU A 24 5.59 15.67 -0.62
C GLU A 24 4.16 15.25 -1.01
N PHE A 25 3.14 15.68 -0.27
CA PHE A 25 1.73 15.36 -0.57
C PHE A 25 0.93 16.53 -1.15
N ARG A 26 1.55 17.64 -1.43
CA ARG A 26 0.90 18.86 -1.89
C ARG A 26 0.03 18.65 -3.13
N ARG A 27 0.49 17.84 -4.09
CA ARG A 27 -0.29 17.56 -5.31
C ARG A 27 -1.52 16.71 -5.01
N SER A 28 -1.40 15.73 -4.12
CA SER A 28 -2.53 14.91 -3.66
C SER A 28 -3.54 15.76 -2.90
N GLU A 29 -3.09 16.72 -2.09
CA GLU A 29 -3.96 17.63 -1.35
C GLU A 29 -4.77 18.55 -2.28
N LEU A 30 -4.16 19.06 -3.36
CA LEU A 30 -4.88 19.85 -4.36
C LEU A 30 -6.02 19.07 -5.04
N LEU A 31 -5.89 17.75 -5.16
CA LEU A 31 -6.89 16.88 -5.78
C LEU A 31 -7.94 16.39 -4.78
N LEU A 32 -7.49 15.94 -3.61
CA LEU A 32 -8.32 15.21 -2.64
C LEU A 32 -8.82 16.10 -1.48
N GLY A 33 -8.15 17.23 -1.28
CA GLY A 33 -8.36 18.13 -0.14
C GLY A 33 -7.66 17.69 1.15
N PRO A 34 -7.49 18.61 2.11
CA PRO A 34 -6.73 18.35 3.34
C PRO A 34 -7.36 17.28 4.24
N GLN A 35 -8.69 17.24 4.32
CA GLN A 35 -9.41 16.25 5.13
C GLN A 35 -9.20 14.81 4.65
N ALA A 36 -9.08 14.59 3.33
CA ALA A 36 -8.78 13.28 2.79
C ALA A 36 -7.35 12.85 3.14
N LEU A 37 -6.39 13.75 3.09
CA LEU A 37 -5.01 13.45 3.50
C LEU A 37 -4.90 13.17 5.01
N GLU A 38 -5.67 13.84 5.84
CA GLU A 38 -5.73 13.52 7.27
C GLU A 38 -6.28 12.11 7.51
N ARG A 39 -7.33 11.71 6.79
CA ARG A 39 -7.84 10.33 6.85
C ARG A 39 -6.80 9.31 6.40
N LEU A 40 -6.09 9.57 5.29
CA LEU A 40 -5.02 8.70 4.81
C LEU A 40 -3.88 8.60 5.83
N ALA A 41 -3.46 9.71 6.42
CA ALA A 41 -2.42 9.72 7.45
C ALA A 41 -2.83 8.96 8.73
N GLY A 42 -4.11 8.88 9.04
CA GLY A 42 -4.65 8.08 10.13
C GLY A 42 -4.90 6.62 9.78
N ALA A 43 -4.95 6.27 8.49
CA ALA A 43 -5.35 4.95 8.03
C ALA A 43 -4.26 3.90 8.21
N HIS A 44 -4.72 2.65 8.44
CA HIS A 44 -3.89 1.45 8.53
C HIS A 44 -4.28 0.46 7.44
N ALA A 45 -3.41 0.24 6.45
CA ALA A 45 -3.61 -0.72 5.39
C ALA A 45 -2.80 -1.99 5.60
N ALA A 46 -3.38 -3.15 5.29
CA ALA A 46 -2.66 -4.41 5.22
C ALA A 46 -2.45 -4.82 3.75
N VAL A 47 -1.25 -5.28 3.43
CA VAL A 47 -0.91 -5.81 2.10
C VAL A 47 -0.45 -7.25 2.26
N PHE A 48 -1.26 -8.17 1.75
CA PHE A 48 -0.97 -9.60 1.74
C PHE A 48 -0.35 -10.00 0.40
N GLY A 49 0.91 -10.43 0.45
CA GLY A 49 1.76 -10.66 -0.70
C GLY A 49 2.45 -9.38 -1.19
N VAL A 50 3.79 -9.36 -1.16
CA VAL A 50 4.62 -8.21 -1.55
C VAL A 50 5.44 -8.53 -2.82
N GLY A 51 4.79 -9.23 -3.74
CA GLY A 51 5.34 -9.59 -5.05
C GLY A 51 5.17 -8.50 -6.10
N GLY A 52 4.93 -8.93 -7.35
CA GLY A 52 4.81 -8.02 -8.51
C GLY A 52 3.64 -7.05 -8.44
N VAL A 53 2.54 -7.41 -7.78
CA VAL A 53 1.37 -6.53 -7.59
C VAL A 53 1.42 -5.83 -6.25
N GLY A 54 1.54 -6.59 -5.14
CA GLY A 54 1.47 -6.04 -3.80
C GLY A 54 2.61 -5.08 -3.46
N GLY A 55 3.82 -5.29 -4.01
CA GLY A 55 4.93 -4.35 -3.85
C GLY A 55 4.61 -2.96 -4.44
N HIS A 56 4.05 -2.93 -5.65
CA HIS A 56 3.61 -1.68 -6.28
C HIS A 56 2.44 -1.03 -5.53
N ALA A 57 1.49 -1.85 -5.05
CA ALA A 57 0.36 -1.35 -4.25
C ALA A 57 0.84 -0.72 -2.93
N ALA A 58 1.76 -1.37 -2.21
CA ALA A 58 2.35 -0.86 -0.98
C ALA A 58 3.08 0.47 -1.19
N GLU A 59 3.85 0.60 -2.28
CA GLU A 59 4.48 1.86 -2.65
C GLU A 59 3.45 2.95 -2.98
N ALA A 60 2.41 2.62 -3.73
CA ALA A 60 1.35 3.58 -4.08
C ALA A 60 0.62 4.09 -2.83
N LEU A 61 0.32 3.21 -1.85
CA LEU A 61 -0.28 3.59 -0.56
C LEU A 61 0.64 4.53 0.24
N ALA A 62 1.95 4.24 0.28
CA ALA A 62 2.93 5.12 0.92
C ALA A 62 2.97 6.51 0.27
N ARG A 63 2.96 6.57 -1.07
CA ARG A 63 2.94 7.83 -1.85
C ARG A 63 1.62 8.58 -1.72
N ALA A 64 0.51 7.87 -1.46
CA ALA A 64 -0.78 8.49 -1.16
C ALA A 64 -0.83 9.11 0.25
N GLY A 65 0.11 8.79 1.13
CA GLY A 65 0.18 9.33 2.47
C GLY A 65 -0.46 8.44 3.54
N VAL A 66 -0.69 7.16 3.27
CA VAL A 66 -1.18 6.20 4.27
C VAL A 66 -0.20 6.13 5.44
N GLY A 67 -0.71 6.30 6.66
CA GLY A 67 0.12 6.46 7.85
C GLY A 67 0.59 5.16 8.49
N SER A 68 -0.06 4.03 8.21
CA SER A 68 0.38 2.72 8.72
C SER A 68 0.20 1.64 7.66
N LEU A 69 1.21 0.79 7.50
CA LEU A 69 1.14 -0.36 6.60
C LEU A 69 1.63 -1.63 7.35
N THR A 70 0.90 -2.72 7.17
CA THR A 70 1.36 -4.06 7.57
C THR A 70 1.58 -4.89 6.30
N LEU A 71 2.77 -5.43 6.13
CA LEU A 71 3.19 -6.19 4.95
C LEU A 71 3.35 -7.66 5.30
N PHE A 72 2.63 -8.54 4.61
CA PHE A 72 2.68 -9.99 4.79
C PHE A 72 3.32 -10.65 3.57
N ASP A 73 4.46 -11.28 3.75
CA ASP A 73 5.14 -12.08 2.71
C ASP A 73 6.28 -12.87 3.35
N SER A 74 6.34 -14.17 3.15
CA SER A 74 7.41 -15.03 3.71
C SER A 74 8.65 -15.09 2.86
N ASP A 75 8.59 -14.62 1.62
CA ASP A 75 9.65 -14.83 0.64
C ASP A 75 10.83 -13.88 0.85
N THR A 76 11.99 -14.36 0.43
CA THR A 76 13.15 -13.52 0.16
C THR A 76 13.21 -13.13 -1.32
N VAL A 77 13.94 -12.06 -1.60
CA VAL A 77 14.19 -11.60 -2.97
C VAL A 77 15.05 -12.62 -3.70
N ALA A 78 14.55 -13.13 -4.83
CA ALA A 78 15.25 -14.01 -5.72
C ALA A 78 15.63 -13.33 -7.04
N LEU A 79 16.67 -13.83 -7.71
CA LEU A 79 17.12 -13.28 -9.00
C LEU A 79 16.01 -13.26 -10.05
N SER A 80 15.16 -14.29 -10.08
CA SER A 80 14.00 -14.39 -10.96
C SER A 80 12.90 -13.36 -10.71
N ASN A 81 12.98 -12.60 -9.61
CA ASN A 81 12.00 -11.55 -9.30
C ASN A 81 12.33 -10.21 -9.96
N ILE A 82 13.59 -9.99 -10.36
CA ILE A 82 14.09 -8.69 -10.83
C ILE A 82 13.29 -8.14 -12.02
N ASN A 83 12.78 -9.01 -12.86
CA ASN A 83 12.05 -8.60 -14.06
C ASN A 83 10.70 -7.91 -13.81
N ARG A 84 10.11 -8.05 -12.57
CA ARG A 84 8.75 -7.55 -12.32
C ARG A 84 8.45 -7.10 -10.89
N GLN A 85 9.30 -7.41 -9.90
CA GLN A 85 9.06 -7.06 -8.51
C GLN A 85 9.89 -5.85 -8.10
N ILE A 86 9.25 -4.80 -7.62
CA ILE A 86 9.90 -3.53 -7.27
C ILE A 86 10.90 -3.67 -6.10
N ALA A 87 10.70 -4.66 -5.23
CA ALA A 87 11.63 -4.99 -4.14
C ALA A 87 12.92 -5.63 -4.65
N ALA A 88 12.91 -6.21 -5.87
CA ALA A 88 13.98 -7.03 -6.36
C ALA A 88 15.01 -6.23 -7.15
N THR A 89 16.20 -6.14 -6.61
CA THR A 89 17.41 -5.60 -7.24
C THR A 89 18.59 -6.51 -6.92
N HIS A 90 19.71 -6.37 -7.62
CA HIS A 90 20.92 -7.11 -7.28
C HIS A 90 21.41 -6.85 -5.83
N ALA A 91 21.17 -5.65 -5.31
CA ALA A 91 21.56 -5.28 -3.95
C ALA A 91 20.65 -5.87 -2.86
N THR A 92 19.43 -6.31 -3.22
CA THR A 92 18.46 -6.83 -2.25
C THR A 92 18.29 -8.34 -2.26
N LEU A 93 19.07 -9.06 -3.11
CA LEU A 93 19.00 -10.53 -3.19
C LEU A 93 19.18 -11.17 -1.81
N GLY A 94 18.32 -12.15 -1.49
CA GLY A 94 18.32 -12.89 -0.24
C GLY A 94 17.68 -12.19 0.95
N GLN A 95 17.37 -10.89 0.87
CA GLN A 95 16.67 -10.18 1.93
C GLN A 95 15.17 -10.49 1.89
N TYR A 96 14.48 -10.45 3.04
CA TYR A 96 13.03 -10.59 3.06
C TYR A 96 12.37 -9.46 2.27
N LYS A 97 11.39 -9.80 1.43
CA LYS A 97 10.67 -8.81 0.61
C LYS A 97 9.98 -7.74 1.46
N VAL A 98 9.41 -8.15 2.59
CA VAL A 98 8.75 -7.20 3.52
C VAL A 98 9.73 -6.17 4.09
N ASP A 99 10.97 -6.57 4.40
CA ASP A 99 11.97 -5.66 4.96
C ASP A 99 12.48 -4.66 3.90
N VAL A 100 12.72 -5.15 2.69
CA VAL A 100 13.13 -4.31 1.55
C VAL A 100 12.05 -3.26 1.26
N MET A 101 10.79 -3.68 1.21
CA MET A 101 9.68 -2.76 0.96
C MET A 101 9.45 -1.82 2.14
N ALA A 102 9.65 -2.26 3.38
CA ALA A 102 9.54 -1.38 4.54
C ALA A 102 10.61 -0.28 4.52
N ALA A 103 11.85 -0.59 4.16
CA ALA A 103 12.90 0.40 3.98
C ALA A 103 12.52 1.41 2.89
N ARG A 104 12.04 0.94 1.75
CA ARG A 104 11.58 1.78 0.64
C ARG A 104 10.39 2.68 1.03
N ILE A 105 9.43 2.14 1.75
CA ILE A 105 8.25 2.91 2.22
C ILE A 105 8.70 4.02 3.18
N ARG A 106 9.61 3.74 4.10
CA ARG A 106 10.13 4.75 5.04
C ARG A 106 10.94 5.85 4.35
N ASP A 107 11.61 5.52 3.25
CA ASP A 107 12.31 6.52 2.43
C ASP A 107 11.34 7.44 1.65
N ILE A 108 10.19 6.90 1.22
CA ILE A 108 9.12 7.65 0.54
C ILE A 108 8.28 8.46 1.53
N ASN A 109 7.87 7.84 2.63
CA ASN A 109 7.03 8.42 3.68
C ASN A 109 7.65 8.15 5.06
N PRO A 110 8.58 8.99 5.51
CA PRO A 110 9.31 8.76 6.78
C PRO A 110 8.42 8.70 8.03
N GLN A 111 7.20 9.21 7.95
CA GLN A 111 6.25 9.17 9.07
C GLN A 111 5.38 7.91 9.06
N ALA A 112 5.41 7.11 7.98
CA ALA A 112 4.65 5.87 7.92
C ALA A 112 5.20 4.83 8.90
N ARG A 113 4.30 4.23 9.67
CA ARG A 113 4.60 3.06 10.49
C ARG A 113 4.47 1.83 9.63
N VAL A 114 5.56 1.06 9.51
CA VAL A 114 5.56 -0.16 8.70
C VAL A 114 5.87 -1.35 9.60
N THR A 115 4.93 -2.29 9.65
CA THR A 115 5.06 -3.58 10.33
C THR A 115 5.36 -4.65 9.30
N CYS A 116 6.47 -5.37 9.47
CA CYS A 116 6.86 -6.48 8.60
C CYS A 116 6.41 -7.80 9.24
N MET A 117 5.67 -8.59 8.48
CA MET A 117 5.21 -9.92 8.84
C MET A 117 5.81 -10.91 7.85
N PRO A 118 7.03 -11.45 8.11
CA PRO A 118 7.69 -12.41 7.22
C PRO A 118 7.06 -13.80 7.38
N VAL A 119 5.78 -13.93 7.04
CA VAL A 119 4.97 -15.12 7.24
C VAL A 119 4.23 -15.49 5.96
N PHE A 120 4.06 -16.80 5.74
CA PHE A 120 3.18 -17.31 4.70
C PHE A 120 1.75 -17.37 5.26
N TYR A 121 0.84 -16.61 4.68
CA TYR A 121 -0.56 -16.59 5.11
C TYR A 121 -1.27 -17.86 4.60
N THR A 122 -1.78 -18.66 5.52
CA THR A 122 -2.54 -19.89 5.23
C THR A 122 -3.95 -19.83 5.83
N VAL A 123 -4.82 -20.74 5.38
CA VAL A 123 -6.17 -20.90 5.94
C VAL A 123 -6.09 -21.25 7.44
N GLU A 124 -5.14 -22.12 7.81
CA GLU A 124 -4.97 -22.59 9.20
C GLU A 124 -4.49 -21.45 10.12
N ASP A 125 -3.65 -20.57 9.60
CA ASP A 125 -3.10 -19.45 10.38
C ASP A 125 -3.99 -18.22 10.37
N ALA A 126 -4.96 -18.15 9.46
CA ALA A 126 -5.87 -17.03 9.30
C ALA A 126 -6.51 -16.53 10.62
N PRO A 127 -6.95 -17.41 11.57
CA PRO A 127 -7.53 -16.97 12.85
C PRO A 127 -6.58 -16.17 13.75
N LYS A 128 -5.27 -16.28 13.56
CA LYS A 128 -4.27 -15.53 14.34
C LYS A 128 -4.25 -14.04 14.02
N TYR A 129 -4.77 -13.63 12.86
CA TYR A 129 -4.73 -12.27 12.36
C TYR A 129 -6.10 -11.59 12.52
N ARG A 130 -6.13 -10.47 13.24
CA ARG A 130 -7.31 -9.64 13.43
C ARG A 130 -7.47 -8.67 12.27
N LEU A 131 -8.26 -9.03 11.29
CA LEU A 131 -8.46 -8.17 10.12
C LEU A 131 -9.17 -6.85 10.45
N SER A 132 -9.98 -6.81 11.52
CA SER A 132 -10.67 -5.60 12.00
C SER A 132 -9.73 -4.48 12.51
N GLU A 133 -8.42 -4.73 12.61
CA GLU A 133 -7.41 -3.71 12.96
C GLU A 133 -7.00 -2.86 11.74
N TYR A 134 -7.44 -3.23 10.53
CA TYR A 134 -7.11 -2.55 9.30
C TYR A 134 -8.31 -1.78 8.74
N ASP A 135 -8.04 -0.61 8.19
CA ASP A 135 -9.05 0.20 7.47
C ASP A 135 -9.28 -0.31 6.06
N CYS A 136 -8.27 -0.97 5.47
CA CYS A 136 -8.39 -1.62 4.17
C CYS A 136 -7.35 -2.73 4.00
N ILE A 137 -7.65 -3.67 3.11
CA ILE A 137 -6.78 -4.80 2.77
C ILE A 137 -6.53 -4.82 1.28
N VAL A 138 -5.26 -5.01 0.91
CA VAL A 138 -4.84 -5.36 -0.45
C VAL A 138 -4.43 -6.83 -0.45
N ASP A 139 -5.14 -7.64 -1.21
CA ASP A 139 -4.84 -9.04 -1.42
C ASP A 139 -4.13 -9.24 -2.75
N ALA A 140 -2.86 -9.59 -2.68
CA ALA A 140 -1.99 -9.92 -3.81
C ALA A 140 -1.32 -11.30 -3.64
N ILE A 141 -1.98 -12.20 -2.86
CA ILE A 141 -1.54 -13.58 -2.67
C ILE A 141 -1.83 -14.36 -3.97
N ASP A 142 -1.00 -15.34 -4.29
CA ASP A 142 -1.18 -16.25 -5.43
C ASP A 142 -1.88 -17.57 -5.07
N THR A 143 -1.89 -17.96 -3.79
CA THR A 143 -2.53 -19.17 -3.28
C THR A 143 -4.04 -18.97 -3.20
N VAL A 144 -4.79 -19.67 -4.05
CA VAL A 144 -6.25 -19.50 -4.21
C VAL A 144 -7.03 -19.74 -2.91
N SER A 145 -6.70 -20.81 -2.16
CA SER A 145 -7.38 -21.12 -0.90
C SER A 145 -7.22 -20.02 0.15
N ALA A 146 -5.99 -19.53 0.32
CA ALA A 146 -5.68 -18.44 1.23
C ALA A 146 -6.37 -17.12 0.82
N LYS A 147 -6.45 -16.85 -0.49
CA LYS A 147 -7.16 -15.70 -1.04
C LYS A 147 -8.67 -15.74 -0.73
N ILE A 148 -9.32 -16.89 -0.95
CA ILE A 148 -10.74 -17.07 -0.66
C ILE A 148 -11.02 -16.87 0.85
N GLU A 149 -10.18 -17.46 1.70
CA GLU A 149 -10.28 -17.30 3.16
C GLU A 149 -10.13 -15.84 3.58
N LEU A 150 -9.12 -15.15 3.05
CA LEU A 150 -8.86 -13.74 3.35
C LEU A 150 -10.06 -12.85 2.96
N ILE A 151 -10.63 -13.06 1.77
CA ILE A 151 -11.81 -12.34 1.29
C ILE A 151 -13.01 -12.59 2.20
N ALA A 152 -13.29 -13.86 2.53
CA ALA A 152 -14.42 -14.22 3.38
C ALA A 152 -14.29 -13.59 4.78
N ARG A 153 -13.09 -13.62 5.38
CA ARG A 153 -12.83 -13.03 6.69
C ARG A 153 -12.87 -11.52 6.68
N ALA A 154 -12.37 -10.87 5.62
CA ALA A 154 -12.48 -9.43 5.46
C ALA A 154 -13.93 -8.98 5.39
N ALA A 155 -14.78 -9.70 4.63
CA ALA A 155 -16.21 -9.44 4.56
C ALA A 155 -16.91 -9.63 5.94
N GLN A 156 -16.58 -10.69 6.69
CA GLN A 156 -17.09 -10.92 8.04
C GLN A 156 -16.67 -9.82 9.03
N ALA A 157 -15.45 -9.33 8.88
CA ALA A 157 -14.92 -8.25 9.71
C ALA A 157 -15.43 -6.85 9.30
N GLY A 158 -16.12 -6.73 8.16
CA GLY A 158 -16.57 -5.46 7.61
C GLY A 158 -15.43 -4.58 7.08
N VAL A 159 -14.27 -5.17 6.73
CA VAL A 159 -13.10 -4.45 6.24
C VAL A 159 -13.07 -4.47 4.71
N PRO A 160 -12.99 -3.31 4.06
CA PRO A 160 -12.84 -3.23 2.61
C PRO A 160 -11.59 -3.98 2.12
N ILE A 161 -11.75 -4.79 1.08
CA ILE A 161 -10.66 -5.55 0.48
C ILE A 161 -10.64 -5.35 -1.03
N VAL A 162 -9.44 -5.13 -1.58
CA VAL A 162 -9.18 -5.17 -3.02
C VAL A 162 -8.31 -6.40 -3.31
N SER A 163 -8.85 -7.34 -4.08
CA SER A 163 -8.17 -8.59 -4.40
C SER A 163 -7.71 -8.59 -5.85
N ALA A 164 -6.39 -8.73 -6.05
CA ALA A 164 -5.80 -8.88 -7.38
C ALA A 164 -5.77 -10.36 -7.78
N MET A 165 -6.49 -10.70 -8.84
CA MET A 165 -6.48 -12.05 -9.39
C MET A 165 -5.20 -12.33 -10.19
N GLY A 166 -4.85 -13.61 -10.35
CA GLY A 166 -3.67 -14.01 -11.12
C GLY A 166 -3.76 -13.59 -12.58
N CYS A 167 -2.74 -12.89 -13.05
CA CYS A 167 -2.66 -12.33 -14.41
C CYS A 167 -1.62 -13.06 -15.29
N GLY A 168 -1.09 -14.18 -14.85
CA GLY A 168 -0.11 -14.94 -15.62
C GLY A 168 -0.61 -15.30 -17.03
N ASN A 169 0.28 -15.24 -18.02
CA ASN A 169 -0.01 -15.56 -19.43
C ASN A 169 -1.07 -14.68 -20.11
N ARG A 170 -1.37 -13.50 -19.58
CA ARG A 170 -2.27 -12.53 -20.21
C ARG A 170 -1.46 -11.39 -20.80
N LEU A 171 -1.51 -11.29 -22.14
CA LEU A 171 -0.76 -10.29 -22.90
C LEU A 171 -1.54 -8.99 -23.14
N ASP A 172 -2.86 -9.05 -23.09
CA ASP A 172 -3.73 -7.92 -23.36
C ASP A 172 -4.20 -7.28 -22.05
N ALA A 173 -3.56 -6.18 -21.69
CA ALA A 173 -3.88 -5.43 -20.46
C ALA A 173 -5.27 -4.77 -20.50
N THR A 174 -5.87 -4.57 -21.69
CA THR A 174 -7.20 -3.95 -21.81
C THR A 174 -8.34 -4.86 -21.36
N LYS A 175 -8.05 -6.14 -21.16
CA LYS A 175 -9.03 -7.14 -20.69
C LYS A 175 -9.10 -7.26 -19.17
N PHE A 176 -8.29 -6.51 -18.42
CA PHE A 176 -8.44 -6.43 -16.98
C PHE A 176 -9.55 -5.47 -16.61
N VAL A 177 -10.44 -5.92 -15.74
CA VAL A 177 -11.57 -5.13 -15.24
C VAL A 177 -11.57 -5.13 -13.71
N VAL A 178 -12.09 -4.07 -13.12
CA VAL A 178 -12.42 -4.00 -11.70
C VAL A 178 -13.91 -4.29 -11.58
N THR A 179 -14.28 -5.27 -10.78
CA THR A 179 -15.67 -5.71 -10.55
C THR A 179 -16.01 -5.64 -9.07
#